data_646e9ab7287d47f8c28c4f589aba78b2
#
_entry.id   646e9ab7287d47f8c28c4f589aba78b2
#
_cell.length_a   1.000
_cell.length_b   1.000
_cell.length_c   1.000
_cell.angle_alpha   90.00
_cell.angle_beta   90.00
_cell.angle_gamma   90.00
#
_symmetry.space_group_name_H-M   'P 1'
#
loop_
_entity.id
_entity.type
_entity.pdbx_description
1 polymer ?
#
loop_
_entity_poly.entity_id
_entity_poly.type
_entity_poly.pdbx_seq_one_letter_code
_entity_poly.pdbx_strand_id
1 'polypeptide(L)'
;MSKKEFKAESKRLLEMMINSIYYQKEVFLRELLSNSSDAIDKIYYKALTDDSLRFNKESYYIKVTPDKTNRILTITDTGIGMTQEELESSLGTIARSGSLAFKNENETKDGHTIIGQFGVGFYAAFMVADVVTVISKALGSGEAYKWESTGADGYTIEPCEKETVGTQIILKIKENTEDETYDEYLEEYRLKEIIKKYSDFIRYPIKMDITEKRPKEGSDNELEDYTEEQVINSMVPTWKKNKNELTSEDYEQFYSEKRYGFDKPLTHLHINVDGTIRYNAILFIPENSPFDYYSKEFEKGLELYSNGVLIMNKCADLLPDYFSFVKGMVDSEDLSLNISREILQQDRQLQLIAKNIGKKIKNELKSLLKNEREKFEKFYKSFGRQLKYGVYSDFGSNKDVLKDLLLFYSSTEKKLVTLDEYVSRMPEDQKYIYYASGESYDRIEKLPQAELVADKGYEILYFTEDIDEFAIKMLMTYEEKEFKSVSSSNLGIEAEEEQINESEERESKELFDYMKKALAGKVGDVRASKRLKTHPVCLSADGEVTIEMEKILSAMPDNQHVKAEKVLEINVNHDVFASLKDAFESDKGKLDLYTNLLYNQALLIEGLSISDPVEFTNDICKIMI
;
A
#
# COMPACT_ATOMS: atom_id res chain seq x y z
N MET A 1 -51.46 -18.29 5.46
CA MET A 1 -50.94 -17.80 4.17
C MET A 1 -49.99 -18.84 3.63
N SER A 2 -50.24 -19.36 2.40
CA SER A 2 -49.31 -20.32 1.78
C SER A 2 -48.12 -19.59 1.24
N LYS A 3 -46.91 -19.94 1.68
CA LYS A 3 -45.63 -19.46 1.15
C LYS A 3 -45.51 -19.93 -0.31
N LYS A 4 -45.32 -19.01 -1.26
CA LYS A 4 -45.12 -19.33 -2.67
C LYS A 4 -43.62 -19.24 -2.97
N GLU A 5 -43.08 -20.19 -3.69
CA GLU A 5 -41.71 -20.18 -4.18
C GLU A 5 -41.56 -19.27 -5.40
N PHE A 6 -40.39 -18.62 -5.53
CA PHE A 6 -40.05 -17.86 -6.72
C PHE A 6 -39.80 -18.81 -7.90
N LYS A 7 -40.31 -18.49 -9.08
CA LYS A 7 -39.98 -19.19 -10.32
C LYS A 7 -38.81 -18.43 -11.00
N ALA A 8 -37.84 -19.17 -11.48
CA ALA A 8 -36.68 -18.62 -12.18
C ALA A 8 -36.80 -18.90 -13.70
N GLU A 9 -36.45 -17.91 -14.52
CA GLU A 9 -36.20 -18.08 -15.96
C GLU A 9 -34.74 -18.48 -16.15
N SER A 10 -34.47 -19.78 -16.26
CA SER A 10 -33.12 -20.35 -16.30
C SER A 10 -32.24 -19.76 -17.42
N LYS A 11 -32.82 -19.55 -18.62
CA LYS A 11 -32.14 -18.98 -19.78
C LYS A 11 -31.60 -17.57 -19.47
N ARG A 12 -32.46 -16.67 -18.95
CA ARG A 12 -32.12 -15.30 -18.63
C ARG A 12 -31.13 -15.22 -17.48
N LEU A 13 -31.25 -16.09 -16.48
CA LEU A 13 -30.26 -16.18 -15.38
C LEU A 13 -28.89 -16.59 -15.91
N LEU A 14 -28.80 -17.57 -16.79
CA LEU A 14 -27.54 -18.01 -17.38
C LEU A 14 -26.90 -16.91 -18.23
N GLU A 15 -27.68 -16.19 -19.05
CA GLU A 15 -27.21 -15.03 -19.81
C GLU A 15 -26.64 -13.92 -18.89
N MET A 16 -27.36 -13.62 -17.80
CA MET A 16 -26.87 -12.65 -16.80
C MET A 16 -25.58 -13.14 -16.12
N MET A 17 -25.47 -14.41 -15.82
CA MET A 17 -24.29 -15.00 -15.20
C MET A 17 -23.07 -14.93 -16.14
N ILE A 18 -23.22 -15.30 -17.40
CA ILE A 18 -22.16 -15.27 -18.41
C ILE A 18 -21.66 -13.84 -18.63
N ASN A 19 -22.57 -12.83 -18.63
CA ASN A 19 -22.24 -11.46 -19.04
C ASN A 19 -21.97 -10.50 -17.87
N SER A 20 -22.26 -10.88 -16.60
CA SER A 20 -22.25 -9.92 -15.50
C SER A 20 -21.54 -10.39 -14.23
N ILE A 21 -21.15 -11.65 -14.11
CA ILE A 21 -20.49 -12.16 -12.90
C ILE A 21 -19.00 -11.81 -12.88
N TYR A 22 -18.35 -11.91 -14.03
CA TYR A 22 -16.90 -11.71 -14.15
C TYR A 22 -16.58 -10.45 -14.94
N TYR A 23 -15.65 -9.64 -14.42
CA TYR A 23 -15.16 -8.43 -15.10
C TYR A 23 -14.12 -8.77 -16.18
N GLN A 24 -13.29 -9.79 -15.93
CA GLN A 24 -12.20 -10.20 -16.83
C GLN A 24 -12.53 -11.57 -17.44
N LYS A 25 -12.55 -11.65 -18.77
CA LYS A 25 -12.87 -12.90 -19.47
C LYS A 25 -11.84 -14.00 -19.25
N GLU A 26 -10.56 -13.63 -19.09
CA GLU A 26 -9.46 -14.59 -18.86
C GLU A 26 -9.65 -15.50 -17.64
N VAL A 27 -10.53 -15.12 -16.70
CA VAL A 27 -10.87 -15.95 -15.52
C VAL A 27 -11.54 -17.28 -15.89
N PHE A 28 -12.06 -17.44 -17.11
CA PHE A 28 -12.61 -18.73 -17.55
C PHE A 28 -11.60 -19.87 -17.36
N LEU A 29 -10.33 -19.62 -17.69
CA LEU A 29 -9.29 -20.63 -17.59
C LEU A 29 -8.98 -20.96 -16.11
N ARG A 30 -8.95 -19.95 -15.24
CA ARG A 30 -8.84 -20.14 -13.78
C ARG A 30 -9.93 -21.07 -13.24
N GLU A 31 -11.18 -20.81 -13.60
CA GLU A 31 -12.32 -21.60 -13.12
C GLU A 31 -12.26 -23.06 -13.61
N LEU A 32 -11.93 -23.27 -14.89
CA LEU A 32 -11.82 -24.62 -15.45
C LEU A 32 -10.66 -25.42 -14.86
N LEU A 33 -9.49 -24.77 -14.67
CA LEU A 33 -8.33 -25.40 -14.03
C LEU A 33 -8.60 -25.71 -12.54
N SER A 34 -9.33 -24.85 -11.84
CA SER A 34 -9.75 -25.09 -10.45
C SER A 34 -10.68 -26.30 -10.36
N ASN A 35 -11.65 -26.42 -11.27
CA ASN A 35 -12.56 -27.57 -11.33
C ASN A 35 -11.81 -28.87 -11.66
N SER A 36 -10.83 -28.82 -12.54
CA SER A 36 -9.95 -29.95 -12.88
C SER A 36 -9.11 -30.40 -11.67
N SER A 37 -8.57 -29.44 -10.90
CA SER A 37 -7.86 -29.72 -9.64
C SER A 37 -8.78 -30.41 -8.63
N ASP A 38 -10.01 -29.89 -8.43
CA ASP A 38 -10.99 -30.46 -7.52
C ASP A 38 -11.38 -31.90 -7.92
N ALA A 39 -11.45 -32.18 -9.24
CA ALA A 39 -11.72 -33.52 -9.74
C ALA A 39 -10.62 -34.52 -9.38
N ILE A 40 -9.36 -34.10 -9.36
CA ILE A 40 -8.24 -34.93 -8.92
C ILE A 40 -8.24 -35.06 -7.39
N ASP A 41 -8.52 -33.99 -6.64
CA ASP A 41 -8.62 -34.04 -5.18
C ASP A 41 -9.69 -35.06 -4.71
N LYS A 42 -10.81 -35.20 -5.44
CA LYS A 42 -11.83 -36.20 -5.15
C LYS A 42 -11.31 -37.65 -5.25
N ILE A 43 -10.41 -37.95 -6.19
CA ILE A 43 -9.74 -39.26 -6.24
C ILE A 43 -8.83 -39.43 -5.03
N TYR A 44 -8.06 -38.42 -4.68
CA TYR A 44 -7.19 -38.47 -3.52
C TYR A 44 -7.99 -38.81 -2.25
N TYR A 45 -9.09 -38.14 -2.00
CA TYR A 45 -9.95 -38.42 -0.84
C TYR A 45 -10.57 -39.84 -0.88
N LYS A 46 -11.01 -40.31 -2.03
CA LYS A 46 -11.49 -41.69 -2.16
C LYS A 46 -10.40 -42.70 -1.83
N ALA A 47 -9.17 -42.45 -2.28
CA ALA A 47 -8.03 -43.33 -1.99
C ALA A 47 -7.62 -43.32 -0.50
N LEU A 48 -8.01 -42.32 0.29
CA LEU A 48 -7.79 -42.33 1.75
C LEU A 48 -8.75 -43.29 2.49
N THR A 49 -9.89 -43.63 1.88
CA THR A 49 -10.95 -44.45 2.47
C THR A 49 -11.12 -45.80 1.78
N ASP A 50 -10.52 -45.99 0.62
CA ASP A 50 -10.62 -47.22 -0.19
C ASP A 50 -9.20 -47.75 -0.50
N ASP A 51 -8.78 -48.79 0.22
CA ASP A 51 -7.46 -49.41 0.08
C ASP A 51 -7.24 -50.04 -1.32
N SER A 52 -8.31 -50.26 -2.11
CA SER A 52 -8.21 -50.74 -3.49
C SER A 52 -7.68 -49.70 -4.45
N LEU A 53 -7.80 -48.41 -4.11
CA LEU A 53 -7.35 -47.26 -4.90
C LEU A 53 -5.98 -46.79 -4.42
N ARG A 54 -4.96 -46.91 -5.29
CA ARG A 54 -3.62 -46.35 -5.01
C ARG A 54 -3.48 -45.00 -5.67
N PHE A 55 -3.40 -43.94 -4.89
CA PHE A 55 -3.12 -42.61 -5.39
C PHE A 55 -1.61 -42.43 -5.61
N ASN A 56 -1.20 -42.33 -6.89
CA ASN A 56 0.16 -41.94 -7.23
C ASN A 56 0.14 -40.52 -7.82
N LYS A 57 0.62 -39.53 -7.06
CA LYS A 57 0.56 -38.10 -7.43
C LYS A 57 1.16 -37.80 -8.82
N GLU A 58 2.18 -38.54 -9.25
CA GLU A 58 2.86 -38.33 -10.53
C GLU A 58 1.99 -38.72 -11.75
N SER A 59 0.96 -39.53 -11.52
CA SER A 59 0.04 -39.98 -12.58
C SER A 59 -1.09 -38.99 -12.85
N TYR A 60 -1.24 -37.97 -12.00
CA TYR A 60 -2.33 -37.00 -12.09
C TYR A 60 -1.83 -35.65 -12.60
N TYR A 61 -2.50 -35.12 -13.61
CA TYR A 61 -2.15 -33.85 -14.24
C TYR A 61 -3.37 -33.23 -14.91
N ILE A 62 -3.22 -31.96 -15.26
CA ILE A 62 -4.13 -31.20 -16.12
C ILE A 62 -3.35 -30.82 -17.37
N LYS A 63 -3.92 -31.01 -18.57
CA LYS A 63 -3.29 -30.63 -19.83
C LYS A 63 -4.12 -29.59 -20.55
N VAL A 64 -3.48 -28.51 -21.00
CA VAL A 64 -4.10 -27.44 -21.80
C VAL A 64 -3.50 -27.51 -23.20
N THR A 65 -4.37 -27.66 -24.22
CA THR A 65 -3.96 -27.86 -25.60
C THR A 65 -4.71 -26.88 -26.52
N PRO A 66 -4.06 -25.83 -27.04
CA PRO A 66 -4.65 -24.96 -28.05
C PRO A 66 -4.51 -25.56 -29.46
N ASP A 67 -5.56 -25.41 -30.27
CA ASP A 67 -5.58 -25.69 -31.71
C ASP A 67 -6.04 -24.44 -32.46
N LYS A 68 -5.07 -23.67 -32.93
CA LYS A 68 -5.32 -22.41 -33.65
C LYS A 68 -6.09 -22.62 -34.95
N THR A 69 -5.79 -23.71 -35.65
CA THR A 69 -6.37 -23.99 -36.97
C THR A 69 -7.87 -24.20 -36.88
N ASN A 70 -8.30 -24.97 -35.88
CA ASN A 70 -9.70 -25.28 -35.66
C ASN A 70 -10.39 -24.35 -34.66
N ARG A 71 -9.66 -23.36 -34.08
CA ARG A 71 -10.13 -22.44 -33.03
C ARG A 71 -10.67 -23.22 -31.82
N ILE A 72 -9.92 -24.22 -31.36
CA ILE A 72 -10.29 -25.09 -30.26
C ILE A 72 -9.27 -24.93 -29.11
N LEU A 73 -9.75 -24.75 -27.90
CA LEU A 73 -8.96 -24.90 -26.69
C LEU A 73 -9.47 -26.12 -25.91
N THR A 74 -8.59 -27.06 -25.63
CA THR A 74 -8.92 -28.29 -24.89
C THR A 74 -8.25 -28.28 -23.53
N ILE A 75 -9.04 -28.56 -22.47
CA ILE A 75 -8.55 -28.75 -21.10
C ILE A 75 -8.89 -30.19 -20.70
N THR A 76 -7.88 -30.98 -20.37
CA THR A 76 -8.03 -32.39 -20.00
C THR A 76 -7.51 -32.58 -18.57
N ASP A 77 -8.29 -33.22 -17.71
CA ASP A 77 -7.86 -33.67 -16.39
C ASP A 77 -7.88 -35.21 -16.29
N THR A 78 -7.06 -35.72 -15.41
CA THR A 78 -7.03 -37.13 -15.02
C THR A 78 -7.81 -37.36 -13.71
N GLY A 79 -8.82 -36.52 -13.45
CA GLY A 79 -9.63 -36.56 -12.24
C GLY A 79 -10.65 -37.71 -12.23
N ILE A 80 -11.56 -37.66 -11.25
CA ILE A 80 -12.52 -38.73 -10.97
C ILE A 80 -13.50 -38.99 -12.12
N GLY A 81 -13.67 -38.01 -13.03
CA GLY A 81 -14.69 -38.06 -14.09
C GLY A 81 -16.10 -37.94 -13.55
N MET A 82 -17.09 -38.08 -14.45
CA MET A 82 -18.52 -37.95 -14.14
C MET A 82 -19.33 -39.02 -14.88
N THR A 83 -20.36 -39.56 -14.21
CA THR A 83 -21.42 -40.37 -14.84
C THR A 83 -22.38 -39.50 -15.60
N GLN A 84 -23.36 -40.10 -16.32
CA GLN A 84 -24.42 -39.35 -16.99
C GLN A 84 -25.22 -38.49 -16.01
N GLU A 85 -25.61 -39.05 -14.88
CA GLU A 85 -26.40 -38.38 -13.84
C GLU A 85 -25.59 -37.23 -13.18
N GLU A 86 -24.29 -37.43 -13.03
CA GLU A 86 -23.40 -36.39 -12.50
C GLU A 86 -23.19 -35.25 -13.49
N LEU A 87 -23.11 -35.52 -14.80
CA LEU A 87 -23.11 -34.51 -15.85
C LEU A 87 -24.40 -33.68 -15.85
N GLU A 88 -25.57 -34.36 -15.81
CA GLU A 88 -26.85 -33.66 -15.69
C GLU A 88 -26.97 -32.82 -14.43
N SER A 89 -26.54 -33.35 -13.29
CA SER A 89 -26.66 -32.65 -12.02
C SER A 89 -25.68 -31.52 -11.84
N SER A 90 -24.46 -31.66 -12.35
CA SER A 90 -23.37 -30.69 -12.13
C SER A 90 -23.26 -29.62 -13.23
N LEU A 91 -23.57 -29.97 -14.49
CA LEU A 91 -23.50 -29.07 -15.63
C LEU A 91 -24.87 -28.62 -16.13
N GLY A 92 -25.91 -29.40 -15.88
CA GLY A 92 -27.29 -29.09 -16.27
C GLY A 92 -28.09 -28.32 -15.22
N THR A 93 -27.55 -28.16 -14.00
CA THR A 93 -28.22 -27.42 -12.92
C THR A 93 -27.38 -26.20 -12.50
N ILE A 94 -27.89 -25.01 -12.76
CA ILE A 94 -27.21 -23.75 -12.44
C ILE A 94 -27.08 -23.59 -10.91
N ALA A 95 -25.89 -23.13 -10.44
CA ALA A 95 -25.54 -22.90 -9.03
C ALA A 95 -25.54 -24.18 -8.16
N ARG A 96 -25.39 -25.37 -8.76
CA ARG A 96 -25.17 -26.62 -8.03
C ARG A 96 -23.68 -26.99 -8.09
N SER A 97 -23.03 -27.05 -6.94
CA SER A 97 -21.62 -27.45 -6.84
C SER A 97 -21.49 -28.88 -6.35
N GLY A 98 -21.04 -29.79 -7.23
CA GLY A 98 -20.70 -31.17 -6.86
C GLY A 98 -19.46 -31.24 -5.95
N SER A 99 -18.62 -30.20 -5.96
CA SER A 99 -17.46 -30.06 -5.06
C SER A 99 -17.89 -29.66 -3.65
N LEU A 100 -18.88 -28.77 -3.51
CA LEU A 100 -19.45 -28.41 -2.21
C LEU A 100 -20.22 -29.58 -1.58
N ALA A 101 -21.01 -30.33 -2.37
CA ALA A 101 -21.70 -31.53 -1.89
C ALA A 101 -20.68 -32.55 -1.34
N PHE A 102 -19.62 -32.82 -2.09
CA PHE A 102 -18.56 -33.72 -1.68
C PHE A 102 -17.84 -33.24 -0.40
N LYS A 103 -17.58 -31.93 -0.25
CA LYS A 103 -17.00 -31.35 0.97
C LYS A 103 -17.89 -31.57 2.19
N ASN A 104 -19.21 -31.40 2.05
CA ASN A 104 -20.17 -31.56 3.14
C ASN A 104 -20.34 -33.02 3.58
N GLU A 105 -20.17 -33.98 2.66
CA GLU A 105 -20.25 -35.42 2.93
C GLU A 105 -18.97 -35.97 3.58
N ASN A 106 -17.84 -35.34 3.30
CA ASN A 106 -16.54 -35.74 3.79
C ASN A 106 -15.95 -34.63 4.68
N GLU A 107 -16.41 -34.52 5.95
CA GLU A 107 -15.79 -33.61 6.95
C GLU A 107 -14.30 -33.96 7.09
N THR A 108 -13.45 -33.22 6.37
CA THR A 108 -12.03 -33.53 6.24
C THR A 108 -11.24 -32.93 7.38
N LYS A 109 -10.57 -33.79 8.15
CA LYS A 109 -9.61 -33.43 9.21
C LYS A 109 -8.24 -32.99 8.69
N ASP A 110 -7.98 -33.13 7.39
CA ASP A 110 -6.64 -32.96 6.81
C ASP A 110 -6.55 -31.77 5.84
N GLY A 111 -6.85 -30.55 6.24
CA GLY A 111 -6.39 -29.29 5.60
C GLY A 111 -6.47 -29.15 4.05
N HIS A 112 -7.07 -30.12 3.34
CA HIS A 112 -7.26 -30.06 1.89
C HIS A 112 -8.62 -29.48 1.58
N THR A 113 -8.64 -28.23 1.13
CA THR A 113 -9.89 -27.50 0.84
C THR A 113 -10.16 -27.52 -0.65
N ILE A 114 -11.35 -28.00 -1.01
CA ILE A 114 -11.88 -27.97 -2.39
C ILE A 114 -12.08 -26.50 -2.80
N ILE A 115 -11.65 -26.16 -4.02
CA ILE A 115 -11.62 -24.78 -4.53
C ILE A 115 -13.02 -24.34 -5.02
N GLY A 116 -13.74 -25.18 -5.78
CA GLY A 116 -15.02 -24.86 -6.43
C GLY A 116 -16.23 -24.98 -5.50
N GLN A 117 -16.76 -23.87 -4.98
CA GLN A 117 -17.84 -23.88 -4.00
C GLN A 117 -19.20 -23.41 -4.54
N PHE A 118 -19.24 -22.62 -5.62
CA PHE A 118 -20.46 -21.91 -6.06
C PHE A 118 -21.25 -22.60 -7.19
N GLY A 119 -20.66 -23.55 -7.92
CA GLY A 119 -21.33 -24.24 -9.04
C GLY A 119 -21.64 -23.35 -10.24
N VAL A 120 -20.92 -22.25 -10.40
CA VAL A 120 -21.10 -21.30 -11.51
C VAL A 120 -19.85 -21.12 -12.35
N GLY A 121 -18.66 -21.45 -11.83
CA GLY A 121 -17.38 -21.24 -12.50
C GLY A 121 -17.27 -21.90 -13.87
N PHE A 122 -17.90 -23.07 -14.06
CA PHE A 122 -17.93 -23.77 -15.36
C PHE A 122 -18.53 -22.90 -16.47
N TYR A 123 -19.58 -22.14 -16.18
CA TYR A 123 -20.26 -21.31 -17.19
C TYR A 123 -19.43 -20.12 -17.69
N ALA A 124 -18.31 -19.79 -17.00
CA ALA A 124 -17.36 -18.82 -17.52
C ALA A 124 -16.77 -19.23 -18.88
N ALA A 125 -16.78 -20.52 -19.22
CA ALA A 125 -16.39 -21.04 -20.54
C ALA A 125 -17.16 -20.36 -21.69
N PHE A 126 -18.45 -20.05 -21.50
CA PHE A 126 -19.28 -19.41 -22.51
C PHE A 126 -18.97 -17.91 -22.73
N MET A 127 -18.14 -17.31 -21.88
CA MET A 127 -17.64 -15.94 -22.12
C MET A 127 -16.74 -15.91 -23.36
N VAL A 128 -16.01 -17.00 -23.62
CA VAL A 128 -14.99 -17.09 -24.69
C VAL A 128 -15.30 -18.13 -25.75
N ALA A 129 -16.26 -19.03 -25.54
CA ALA A 129 -16.62 -20.11 -26.47
C ALA A 129 -18.04 -20.01 -26.96
N ASP A 130 -18.29 -20.34 -28.25
CA ASP A 130 -19.62 -20.50 -28.84
C ASP A 130 -20.21 -21.86 -28.53
N VAL A 131 -19.37 -22.89 -28.43
CA VAL A 131 -19.77 -24.26 -28.11
C VAL A 131 -18.82 -24.81 -27.05
N VAL A 132 -19.39 -25.41 -26.01
CA VAL A 132 -18.66 -26.11 -24.96
C VAL A 132 -19.05 -27.59 -25.00
N THR A 133 -18.06 -28.45 -25.22
CA THR A 133 -18.23 -29.90 -25.22
C THR A 133 -17.49 -30.50 -24.05
N VAL A 134 -18.12 -31.36 -23.25
CA VAL A 134 -17.51 -32.06 -22.13
C VAL A 134 -17.59 -33.56 -22.34
N ILE A 135 -16.46 -34.24 -22.43
CA ILE A 135 -16.37 -35.69 -22.54
C ILE A 135 -15.84 -36.24 -21.23
N SER A 136 -16.60 -37.09 -20.54
CA SER A 136 -16.21 -37.58 -19.23
C SER A 136 -16.43 -39.06 -19.07
N LYS A 137 -15.47 -39.73 -18.37
CA LYS A 137 -15.56 -41.12 -17.95
C LYS A 137 -15.33 -41.23 -16.47
N ALA A 138 -16.33 -41.70 -15.72
CA ALA A 138 -16.25 -41.81 -14.28
C ALA A 138 -15.30 -42.96 -13.83
N LEU A 139 -14.65 -42.79 -12.71
CA LEU A 139 -13.81 -43.82 -12.07
C LEU A 139 -14.67 -45.06 -11.77
N GLY A 140 -14.24 -46.22 -12.29
CA GLY A 140 -14.95 -47.51 -12.16
C GLY A 140 -16.09 -47.72 -13.16
N SER A 141 -16.37 -46.76 -14.06
CA SER A 141 -17.37 -46.91 -15.12
C SER A 141 -16.75 -47.52 -16.39
N GLY A 142 -17.48 -48.40 -17.05
CA GLY A 142 -17.16 -48.86 -18.40
C GLY A 142 -17.58 -47.89 -19.50
N GLU A 143 -18.47 -46.94 -19.19
CA GLU A 143 -19.14 -46.04 -20.15
C GLU A 143 -18.59 -44.62 -20.00
N ALA A 144 -18.60 -43.88 -21.11
CA ALA A 144 -18.28 -42.48 -21.17
C ALA A 144 -19.41 -41.69 -21.85
N TYR A 145 -19.55 -40.42 -21.50
CA TYR A 145 -20.62 -39.56 -22.01
C TYR A 145 -20.08 -38.22 -22.50
N LYS A 146 -20.68 -37.73 -23.57
CA LYS A 146 -20.46 -36.41 -24.15
C LYS A 146 -21.63 -35.50 -23.81
N TRP A 147 -21.37 -34.42 -23.11
CA TRP A 147 -22.28 -33.30 -22.87
C TRP A 147 -21.88 -32.15 -23.81
N GLU A 148 -22.84 -31.47 -24.43
CA GLU A 148 -22.58 -30.38 -25.36
C GLU A 148 -23.64 -29.28 -25.23
N SER A 149 -23.22 -28.02 -25.24
CA SER A 149 -24.09 -26.84 -25.14
C SER A 149 -23.53 -25.65 -25.90
N THR A 150 -24.44 -24.82 -26.43
CA THR A 150 -24.15 -23.49 -26.98
C THR A 150 -24.46 -22.35 -25.98
N GLY A 151 -24.72 -22.67 -24.72
CA GLY A 151 -25.06 -21.73 -23.66
C GLY A 151 -26.52 -21.79 -23.24
N ALA A 152 -27.23 -20.67 -23.33
CA ALA A 152 -28.58 -20.54 -22.78
C ALA A 152 -29.68 -21.36 -23.45
N ASP A 153 -29.41 -21.99 -24.59
CA ASP A 153 -30.43 -22.78 -25.36
C ASP A 153 -30.57 -24.23 -24.89
N GLY A 154 -29.80 -24.64 -23.87
CA GLY A 154 -29.86 -25.99 -23.32
C GLY A 154 -28.62 -26.82 -23.67
N TYR A 155 -28.71 -28.14 -23.44
CA TYR A 155 -27.62 -29.08 -23.66
C TYR A 155 -28.11 -30.43 -24.14
N THR A 156 -27.19 -31.21 -24.71
CA THR A 156 -27.40 -32.61 -25.05
C THR A 156 -26.43 -33.50 -24.30
N ILE A 157 -26.83 -34.74 -24.00
CA ILE A 157 -25.94 -35.78 -23.46
C ILE A 157 -26.12 -37.04 -24.31
N GLU A 158 -24.99 -37.61 -24.76
CA GLU A 158 -24.97 -38.84 -25.55
C GLU A 158 -23.80 -39.74 -25.12
N PRO A 159 -23.94 -41.08 -25.21
CA PRO A 159 -22.82 -41.98 -25.00
C PRO A 159 -21.70 -41.73 -26.01
N CYS A 160 -20.45 -41.87 -25.56
CA CYS A 160 -19.27 -41.72 -26.41
C CYS A 160 -18.16 -42.69 -26.01
N GLU A 161 -17.09 -42.71 -26.80
CA GLU A 161 -15.89 -43.47 -26.46
C GLU A 161 -14.84 -42.58 -25.76
N LYS A 162 -14.30 -43.03 -24.65
CA LYS A 162 -13.15 -42.43 -23.94
C LYS A 162 -12.39 -43.56 -23.24
N GLU A 163 -11.12 -43.70 -23.56
CA GLU A 163 -10.31 -44.79 -23.00
C GLU A 163 -9.97 -44.56 -21.52
N THR A 164 -9.53 -43.38 -21.16
CA THR A 164 -9.04 -43.03 -19.83
C THR A 164 -10.09 -42.38 -18.95
N VAL A 165 -10.04 -42.64 -17.65
CA VAL A 165 -10.82 -41.92 -16.62
C VAL A 165 -10.46 -40.45 -16.61
N GLY A 166 -11.39 -39.57 -16.27
CA GLY A 166 -11.21 -38.12 -16.18
C GLY A 166 -12.12 -37.35 -17.13
N THR A 167 -11.90 -36.06 -17.23
CA THR A 167 -12.75 -35.15 -18.01
C THR A 167 -11.95 -34.40 -19.06
N GLN A 168 -12.52 -34.16 -20.22
CA GLN A 168 -11.99 -33.33 -21.29
C GLN A 168 -13.04 -32.27 -21.64
N ILE A 169 -12.65 -31.00 -21.53
CA ILE A 169 -13.45 -29.83 -21.85
C ILE A 169 -12.91 -29.25 -23.15
N ILE A 170 -13.76 -29.17 -24.19
CA ILE A 170 -13.39 -28.67 -25.51
C ILE A 170 -14.18 -27.40 -25.76
N LEU A 171 -13.48 -26.30 -25.95
CA LEU A 171 -14.00 -24.96 -26.17
C LEU A 171 -13.82 -24.57 -27.63
N LYS A 172 -14.92 -24.35 -28.37
CA LYS A 172 -14.89 -23.71 -29.67
C LYS A 172 -14.82 -22.20 -29.45
N ILE A 173 -13.65 -21.63 -29.60
CA ILE A 173 -13.40 -20.21 -29.30
C ILE A 173 -14.10 -19.31 -30.30
N LYS A 174 -14.75 -18.25 -29.77
CA LYS A 174 -15.49 -17.23 -30.53
C LYS A 174 -14.62 -16.55 -31.58
N GLU A 175 -15.24 -16.07 -32.65
CA GLU A 175 -14.57 -15.20 -33.61
C GLU A 175 -14.26 -13.84 -32.97
N ASN A 176 -13.19 -13.19 -33.46
CA ASN A 176 -12.85 -11.84 -33.03
C ASN A 176 -13.96 -10.85 -33.40
N THR A 177 -14.17 -9.84 -32.56
CA THR A 177 -15.09 -8.73 -32.84
C THR A 177 -14.28 -7.43 -32.99
N GLU A 178 -14.94 -6.31 -33.27
CA GLU A 178 -14.29 -4.99 -33.31
C GLU A 178 -13.68 -4.59 -31.95
N ASP A 179 -14.33 -5.03 -30.85
CA ASP A 179 -13.95 -4.66 -29.49
C ASP A 179 -13.12 -5.72 -28.77
N GLU A 180 -13.06 -6.98 -29.27
CA GLU A 180 -12.48 -8.10 -28.54
C GLU A 180 -11.73 -9.08 -29.44
N THR A 181 -10.53 -9.49 -28.97
CA THR A 181 -9.65 -10.44 -29.65
C THR A 181 -9.63 -11.77 -28.91
N TYR A 182 -10.49 -12.70 -29.31
CA TYR A 182 -10.57 -14.04 -28.70
C TYR A 182 -9.43 -14.97 -29.13
N ASP A 183 -8.74 -14.70 -30.25
CA ASP A 183 -7.58 -15.45 -30.74
C ASP A 183 -6.44 -15.50 -29.70
N GLU A 184 -6.38 -14.51 -28.81
CA GLU A 184 -5.38 -14.51 -27.74
C GLU A 184 -5.44 -15.77 -26.86
N TYR A 185 -6.63 -16.35 -26.66
CA TYR A 185 -6.83 -17.56 -25.86
C TYR A 185 -6.43 -18.86 -26.59
N LEU A 186 -5.90 -18.76 -27.79
CA LEU A 186 -5.27 -19.84 -28.57
C LEU A 186 -3.74 -19.68 -28.64
N GLU A 187 -3.20 -18.57 -28.12
CA GLU A 187 -1.77 -18.29 -28.11
C GLU A 187 -1.09 -18.94 -26.88
N GLU A 188 -0.06 -19.76 -27.13
CA GLU A 188 0.68 -20.48 -26.08
C GLU A 188 1.23 -19.52 -25.00
N TYR A 189 1.80 -18.37 -25.39
CA TYR A 189 2.35 -17.40 -24.47
C TYR A 189 1.28 -16.77 -23.57
N ARG A 190 0.09 -16.51 -24.12
CA ARG A 190 -1.03 -15.92 -23.38
C ARG A 190 -1.64 -16.90 -22.38
N LEU A 191 -1.84 -18.14 -22.79
CA LEU A 191 -2.29 -19.20 -21.91
C LEU A 191 -1.29 -19.43 -20.76
N LYS A 192 0.01 -19.44 -21.05
CA LYS A 192 1.07 -19.55 -20.05
C LYS A 192 1.02 -18.38 -19.06
N GLU A 193 0.84 -17.15 -19.55
CA GLU A 193 0.68 -15.96 -18.71
C GLU A 193 -0.54 -16.07 -17.77
N ILE A 194 -1.70 -16.46 -18.30
CA ILE A 194 -2.94 -16.63 -17.51
C ILE A 194 -2.76 -17.74 -16.45
N ILE A 195 -2.17 -18.88 -16.82
CA ILE A 195 -1.90 -19.99 -15.90
C ILE A 195 -0.96 -19.50 -14.77
N LYS A 196 0.13 -18.84 -15.10
CA LYS A 196 1.08 -18.27 -14.13
C LYS A 196 0.43 -17.24 -13.21
N LYS A 197 -0.46 -16.41 -13.75
CA LYS A 197 -1.14 -15.37 -12.98
C LYS A 197 -2.12 -15.93 -11.96
N TYR A 198 -3.00 -16.85 -12.37
CA TYR A 198 -4.15 -17.28 -11.55
C TYR A 198 -4.02 -18.66 -10.93
N SER A 199 -3.26 -19.56 -11.55
CA SER A 199 -3.25 -21.01 -11.26
C SER A 199 -1.85 -21.57 -11.01
N ASP A 200 -0.84 -20.71 -10.81
CA ASP A 200 0.56 -21.12 -10.65
C ASP A 200 0.76 -22.11 -9.48
N PHE A 201 -0.08 -22.02 -8.45
CA PHE A 201 0.05 -22.81 -7.24
C PHE A 201 -1.03 -23.89 -7.08
N ILE A 202 -1.73 -24.24 -8.16
CA ILE A 202 -2.53 -25.45 -8.22
C ILE A 202 -1.62 -26.65 -7.97
N ARG A 203 -2.05 -27.59 -7.12
CA ARG A 203 -1.22 -28.68 -6.58
C ARG A 203 -0.77 -29.72 -7.59
N TYR A 204 -1.42 -29.77 -8.74
CA TYR A 204 -1.18 -30.73 -9.81
C TYR A 204 -0.49 -30.06 -10.99
N PRO A 205 0.41 -30.78 -11.70
CA PRO A 205 1.09 -30.20 -12.86
C PRO A 205 0.09 -29.83 -13.95
N ILE A 206 0.18 -28.57 -14.38
CA ILE A 206 -0.52 -28.07 -15.56
C ILE A 206 0.45 -28.12 -16.73
N LYS A 207 0.18 -29.00 -17.68
CA LYS A 207 1.04 -29.31 -18.81
C LYS A 207 0.55 -28.60 -20.07
N MET A 208 1.48 -28.14 -20.89
CA MET A 208 1.25 -27.62 -22.22
C MET A 208 2.35 -28.10 -23.15
N ASP A 209 2.00 -28.33 -24.41
CA ASP A 209 2.98 -28.53 -25.48
C ASP A 209 3.45 -27.13 -25.94
N ILE A 210 4.74 -26.81 -25.73
CA ILE A 210 5.33 -25.51 -26.07
C ILE A 210 6.22 -25.67 -27.27
N THR A 211 6.04 -24.78 -28.26
CA THR A 211 6.83 -24.79 -29.50
C THR A 211 7.91 -23.73 -29.39
N GLU A 212 9.17 -24.17 -29.36
CA GLU A 212 10.35 -23.32 -29.33
C GLU A 212 11.16 -23.46 -30.63
N LYS A 213 11.88 -22.39 -31.00
CA LYS A 213 12.81 -22.43 -32.13
C LYS A 213 14.19 -22.78 -31.62
N ARG A 214 14.76 -23.88 -32.12
CA ARG A 214 16.14 -24.28 -31.83
C ARG A 214 16.98 -24.31 -33.10
N PRO A 215 18.33 -24.16 -33.01
CA PRO A 215 19.21 -24.38 -34.14
C PRO A 215 19.05 -25.80 -34.65
N LYS A 216 18.90 -25.94 -35.98
CA LYS A 216 18.81 -27.23 -36.64
C LYS A 216 20.16 -27.96 -36.55
N GLU A 217 20.12 -29.25 -36.22
CA GLU A 217 21.32 -30.04 -36.07
C GLU A 217 22.18 -30.00 -37.35
N GLY A 218 23.41 -29.47 -37.24
CA GLY A 218 24.33 -29.32 -38.35
C GLY A 218 24.27 -28.00 -39.15
N SER A 219 23.50 -27.01 -38.71
CA SER A 219 23.43 -25.68 -39.32
C SER A 219 23.39 -24.57 -38.24
N ASP A 220 24.34 -23.63 -38.31
CA ASP A 220 24.40 -22.50 -37.36
C ASP A 220 23.36 -21.38 -37.64
N ASN A 221 22.69 -21.41 -38.80
CA ASN A 221 21.81 -20.33 -39.27
C ASN A 221 20.37 -20.75 -39.55
N GLU A 222 20.03 -22.04 -39.49
CA GLU A 222 18.66 -22.51 -39.71
C GLU A 222 18.04 -22.88 -38.35
N LEU A 223 16.83 -22.37 -38.09
CA LEU A 223 16.03 -22.72 -36.92
C LEU A 223 14.95 -23.73 -37.31
N GLU A 224 14.75 -24.74 -36.47
CA GLU A 224 13.61 -25.67 -36.57
C GLU A 224 12.67 -25.49 -35.40
N ASP A 225 11.37 -25.73 -35.64
CA ASP A 225 10.37 -25.74 -34.57
C ASP A 225 10.47 -27.07 -33.80
N TYR A 226 10.64 -26.96 -32.49
CA TYR A 226 10.70 -28.08 -31.56
C TYR A 226 9.59 -27.96 -30.52
N THR A 227 8.72 -28.97 -30.47
CA THR A 227 7.62 -28.98 -29.51
C THR A 227 7.94 -29.94 -28.37
N GLU A 228 7.83 -29.46 -27.14
CA GLU A 228 8.05 -30.21 -25.91
C GLU A 228 6.92 -29.99 -24.91
N GLU A 229 6.52 -31.08 -24.22
CA GLU A 229 5.56 -30.96 -23.13
C GLU A 229 6.25 -30.35 -21.90
N GLN A 230 5.80 -29.18 -21.47
CA GLN A 230 6.32 -28.47 -20.31
C GLN A 230 5.26 -28.38 -19.19
N VAL A 231 5.71 -28.45 -17.93
CA VAL A 231 4.89 -28.11 -16.76
C VAL A 231 4.97 -26.59 -16.57
N ILE A 232 3.82 -25.95 -16.64
CA ILE A 232 3.75 -24.48 -16.64
C ILE A 232 3.69 -23.90 -15.23
N ASN A 233 2.99 -24.54 -14.31
CA ASN A 233 2.77 -24.04 -12.96
C ASN A 233 3.85 -24.51 -11.96
N SER A 234 4.04 -23.76 -10.88
CA SER A 234 5.04 -24.03 -9.85
C SER A 234 4.58 -25.03 -8.79
N MET A 235 3.29 -25.29 -8.65
CA MET A 235 2.60 -26.23 -7.75
C MET A 235 2.81 -25.98 -6.25
N VAL A 236 4.03 -25.73 -5.79
CA VAL A 236 4.36 -25.56 -4.38
C VAL A 236 4.61 -24.09 -4.07
N PRO A 237 3.67 -23.43 -3.39
CA PRO A 237 3.82 -22.03 -3.06
C PRO A 237 4.94 -21.81 -2.03
N THR A 238 5.80 -20.84 -2.29
CA THR A 238 6.93 -20.48 -1.39
C THR A 238 6.45 -20.15 0.03
N TRP A 239 5.26 -19.53 0.17
CA TRP A 239 4.69 -19.18 1.48
C TRP A 239 4.15 -20.35 2.31
N LYS A 240 4.00 -21.54 1.72
CA LYS A 240 3.63 -22.78 2.43
C LYS A 240 4.86 -23.62 2.80
N LYS A 241 6.05 -23.29 2.27
CA LYS A 241 7.30 -23.96 2.64
C LYS A 241 7.69 -23.59 4.07
N ASN A 242 8.46 -24.48 4.72
CA ASN A 242 9.01 -24.19 6.03
C ASN A 242 10.07 -23.08 5.90
N LYS A 243 10.06 -22.08 6.79
CA LYS A 243 11.04 -20.99 6.82
C LYS A 243 12.50 -21.47 6.89
N ASN A 244 12.73 -22.60 7.55
CA ASN A 244 14.07 -23.17 7.73
C ASN A 244 14.61 -23.82 6.44
N GLU A 245 13.76 -24.01 5.43
CA GLU A 245 14.11 -24.57 4.12
C GLU A 245 14.38 -23.49 3.08
N LEU A 246 14.14 -22.21 3.42
CA LEU A 246 14.29 -21.08 2.53
C LEU A 246 15.49 -20.22 2.92
N THR A 247 16.27 -19.83 1.93
CA THR A 247 17.39 -18.91 2.07
C THR A 247 16.97 -17.48 1.74
N SER A 248 17.82 -16.50 2.02
CA SER A 248 17.57 -15.10 1.63
C SER A 248 17.46 -14.94 0.11
N GLU A 249 18.25 -15.72 -0.62
CA GLU A 249 18.25 -15.73 -2.09
C GLU A 249 16.91 -16.22 -2.65
N ASP A 250 16.27 -17.22 -2.00
CA ASP A 250 14.94 -17.70 -2.40
C ASP A 250 13.87 -16.60 -2.29
N TYR A 251 13.93 -15.77 -1.23
CA TYR A 251 13.01 -14.63 -1.05
C TYR A 251 13.31 -13.51 -2.04
N GLU A 252 14.58 -13.20 -2.33
CA GLU A 252 14.97 -12.21 -3.33
C GLU A 252 14.54 -12.65 -4.73
N GLN A 253 14.72 -13.93 -5.07
CA GLN A 253 14.27 -14.49 -6.33
C GLN A 253 12.74 -14.40 -6.45
N PHE A 254 12.00 -14.79 -5.42
CA PHE A 254 10.54 -14.71 -5.42
C PHE A 254 10.05 -13.26 -5.59
N TYR A 255 10.68 -12.28 -4.92
CA TYR A 255 10.38 -10.86 -5.05
C TYR A 255 10.57 -10.37 -6.50
N SER A 256 11.66 -10.79 -7.14
CA SER A 256 11.99 -10.43 -8.52
C SER A 256 11.04 -11.10 -9.54
N GLU A 257 10.75 -12.39 -9.37
CA GLU A 257 9.82 -13.14 -10.23
C GLU A 257 8.41 -12.55 -10.22
N LYS A 258 7.95 -12.11 -9.05
CA LYS A 258 6.66 -11.43 -8.86
C LYS A 258 6.68 -9.96 -9.31
N ARG A 259 7.83 -9.42 -9.67
CA ARG A 259 8.02 -8.03 -10.10
C ARG A 259 7.50 -7.02 -9.08
N TYR A 260 7.70 -7.29 -7.79
CA TYR A 260 7.31 -6.36 -6.71
C TYR A 260 8.18 -5.11 -6.67
N GLY A 261 9.39 -5.15 -7.25
CA GLY A 261 10.32 -4.05 -7.43
C GLY A 261 11.42 -4.39 -8.42
N PHE A 262 12.18 -3.37 -8.85
CA PHE A 262 13.35 -3.51 -9.71
C PHE A 262 14.65 -3.68 -8.93
N ASP A 263 14.58 -3.50 -7.61
CA ASP A 263 15.65 -3.61 -6.62
C ASP A 263 15.47 -4.87 -5.76
N LYS A 264 16.37 -5.03 -4.79
CA LYS A 264 16.21 -6.04 -3.75
C LYS A 264 15.29 -5.55 -2.65
N PRO A 265 14.53 -6.45 -1.99
CA PRO A 265 13.77 -6.06 -0.82
C PRO A 265 14.72 -5.73 0.34
N LEU A 266 14.41 -4.69 1.11
CA LEU A 266 15.15 -4.32 2.31
C LEU A 266 15.04 -5.40 3.40
N THR A 267 13.84 -5.94 3.56
CA THR A 267 13.50 -7.05 4.47
C THR A 267 12.25 -7.77 3.99
N HIS A 268 12.00 -8.95 4.57
CA HIS A 268 10.81 -9.75 4.32
C HIS A 268 10.22 -10.31 5.61
N LEU A 269 8.92 -10.55 5.59
CA LEU A 269 8.20 -11.26 6.65
C LEU A 269 7.55 -12.51 6.05
N HIS A 270 7.93 -13.67 6.55
CA HIS A 270 7.25 -14.92 6.24
C HIS A 270 6.34 -15.30 7.41
N ILE A 271 5.05 -15.32 7.17
CA ILE A 271 4.01 -15.43 8.19
C ILE A 271 3.21 -16.70 7.97
N ASN A 272 3.14 -17.55 8.98
CA ASN A 272 2.25 -18.71 9.03
C ASN A 272 1.43 -18.59 10.31
N VAL A 273 0.12 -18.51 10.18
CA VAL A 273 -0.82 -18.43 11.32
C VAL A 273 -1.81 -19.58 11.22
N ASP A 274 -1.82 -20.38 12.28
CA ASP A 274 -2.78 -21.48 12.48
C ASP A 274 -3.48 -21.26 13.82
N GLY A 275 -4.68 -20.67 13.76
CA GLY A 275 -5.45 -20.29 14.94
C GLY A 275 -6.93 -20.11 14.60
N THR A 276 -7.57 -19.12 15.22
CA THR A 276 -8.97 -18.75 14.90
C THR A 276 -9.15 -18.36 13.44
N ILE A 277 -8.07 -17.89 12.80
CA ILE A 277 -7.98 -17.61 11.36
C ILE A 277 -6.68 -18.24 10.89
N ARG A 278 -6.76 -18.96 9.77
CA ARG A 278 -5.61 -19.59 9.12
C ARG A 278 -5.22 -18.81 7.88
N TYR A 279 -3.97 -18.36 7.84
CA TYR A 279 -3.42 -17.75 6.65
C TYR A 279 -1.89 -17.86 6.61
N ASN A 280 -1.37 -17.85 5.40
CA ASN A 280 0.06 -17.76 5.11
C ASN A 280 0.32 -16.47 4.37
N ALA A 281 1.46 -15.83 4.60
CA ALA A 281 1.84 -14.63 3.85
C ALA A 281 3.35 -14.52 3.70
N ILE A 282 3.79 -13.97 2.58
CA ILE A 282 5.14 -13.41 2.42
C ILE A 282 4.97 -11.94 2.08
N LEU A 283 5.54 -11.10 2.92
CA LEU A 283 5.50 -9.65 2.77
C LEU A 283 6.92 -9.13 2.58
N PHE A 284 7.08 -8.11 1.76
CA PHE A 284 8.34 -7.46 1.48
C PHE A 284 8.24 -5.97 1.74
N ILE A 285 9.30 -5.41 2.32
CA ILE A 285 9.50 -3.97 2.40
C ILE A 285 10.56 -3.63 1.35
N PRO A 286 10.24 -2.87 0.29
CA PRO A 286 11.20 -2.45 -0.72
C PRO A 286 12.28 -1.53 -0.13
N GLU A 287 13.47 -1.47 -0.75
CA GLU A 287 14.49 -0.50 -0.37
C GLU A 287 14.14 0.92 -0.85
N ASN A 288 13.60 1.03 -2.06
CA ASN A 288 13.25 2.31 -2.69
C ASN A 288 11.75 2.41 -2.96
N SER A 289 11.23 3.65 -2.91
CA SER A 289 9.86 3.92 -3.32
C SER A 289 9.73 3.83 -4.84
N PRO A 290 8.64 3.23 -5.37
CA PRO A 290 8.31 3.31 -6.79
C PRO A 290 8.18 4.78 -7.24
N PHE A 291 8.46 5.04 -8.51
CA PHE A 291 8.40 6.40 -9.06
C PHE A 291 7.01 7.04 -8.92
N ASP A 292 5.95 6.23 -9.03
CA ASP A 292 4.55 6.63 -8.95
C ASP A 292 3.97 6.59 -7.53
N TYR A 293 4.79 6.29 -6.50
CA TYR A 293 4.32 6.00 -5.13
C TYR A 293 3.44 7.11 -4.53
N TYR A 294 3.74 8.37 -4.83
CA TYR A 294 2.98 9.53 -4.36
C TYR A 294 2.04 10.10 -5.42
N SER A 295 1.82 9.38 -6.53
CA SER A 295 0.87 9.77 -7.57
C SER A 295 -0.54 9.23 -7.30
N LYS A 296 -1.54 9.73 -8.05
CA LYS A 296 -2.93 9.24 -7.97
C LYS A 296 -3.10 7.86 -8.60
N GLU A 297 -2.18 7.47 -9.47
CA GLU A 297 -2.17 6.19 -10.18
C GLU A 297 -1.65 5.05 -9.30
N PHE A 298 -0.98 5.37 -8.19
CA PHE A 298 -0.46 4.35 -7.29
C PHE A 298 -1.60 3.61 -6.57
N GLU A 299 -1.67 2.30 -6.78
CA GLU A 299 -2.61 1.41 -6.12
C GLU A 299 -1.89 0.56 -5.07
N LYS A 300 -2.29 0.74 -3.81
CA LYS A 300 -1.82 -0.12 -2.72
C LYS A 300 -2.52 -1.48 -2.76
N GLY A 301 -1.93 -2.47 -2.12
CA GLY A 301 -2.57 -3.75 -1.87
C GLY A 301 -1.62 -4.93 -1.95
N LEU A 302 -2.03 -6.02 -1.34
CA LEU A 302 -1.36 -7.31 -1.41
C LEU A 302 -2.09 -8.23 -2.37
N GLU A 303 -1.37 -9.15 -3.01
CA GLU A 303 -2.01 -10.23 -3.73
C GLU A 303 -2.77 -11.11 -2.74
N LEU A 304 -4.04 -11.37 -3.01
CA LEU A 304 -4.88 -12.24 -2.19
C LEU A 304 -5.14 -13.55 -2.90
N TYR A 305 -4.76 -14.63 -2.26
CA TYR A 305 -4.99 -16.00 -2.68
C TYR A 305 -5.98 -16.71 -1.77
N SER A 306 -6.71 -17.65 -2.31
CA SER A 306 -7.46 -18.64 -1.57
C SER A 306 -7.14 -20.03 -2.12
N ASN A 307 -6.60 -20.88 -1.26
CA ASN A 307 -6.17 -22.24 -1.64
C ASN A 307 -5.18 -22.28 -2.83
N GLY A 308 -4.27 -21.29 -2.92
CA GLY A 308 -3.28 -21.19 -4.00
C GLY A 308 -3.82 -20.62 -5.32
N VAL A 309 -5.08 -20.20 -5.36
CA VAL A 309 -5.70 -19.54 -6.53
C VAL A 309 -5.77 -18.04 -6.27
N LEU A 310 -5.29 -17.23 -7.21
CA LEU A 310 -5.34 -15.78 -7.11
C LEU A 310 -6.77 -15.27 -7.20
N ILE A 311 -7.17 -14.48 -6.19
CA ILE A 311 -8.48 -13.85 -6.06
C ILE A 311 -8.40 -12.39 -6.48
N MET A 312 -7.43 -11.65 -5.94
CA MET A 312 -7.22 -10.23 -6.22
C MET A 312 -5.72 -9.92 -6.31
N ASN A 313 -5.32 -9.18 -7.36
CA ASN A 313 -3.93 -8.74 -7.51
C ASN A 313 -3.53 -7.66 -6.49
N LYS A 314 -4.49 -6.83 -6.07
CA LYS A 314 -4.26 -5.71 -5.16
C LYS A 314 -5.45 -5.60 -4.20
N CYS A 315 -5.42 -6.35 -3.11
CA CYS A 315 -6.38 -6.24 -2.02
C CYS A 315 -5.98 -5.08 -1.11
N ALA A 316 -6.58 -3.91 -1.33
CA ALA A 316 -6.28 -2.69 -0.59
C ALA A 316 -6.66 -2.78 0.90
N ASP A 317 -7.67 -3.59 1.23
CA ASP A 317 -8.19 -3.74 2.61
C ASP A 317 -7.23 -4.49 3.54
N LEU A 318 -6.21 -5.16 2.99
CA LEU A 318 -5.18 -5.85 3.77
C LEU A 318 -4.13 -4.91 4.36
N LEU A 319 -4.02 -3.68 3.86
CA LEU A 319 -3.01 -2.72 4.29
C LEU A 319 -3.64 -1.36 4.61
N PRO A 320 -3.33 -0.78 5.78
CA PRO A 320 -3.62 0.63 6.01
C PRO A 320 -2.75 1.51 5.09
N ASP A 321 -3.19 2.75 4.83
CA ASP A 321 -2.51 3.66 3.91
C ASP A 321 -1.05 3.93 4.31
N TYR A 322 -0.78 4.01 5.61
CA TYR A 322 0.58 4.24 6.11
C TYR A 322 1.55 3.06 5.93
N PHE A 323 1.05 1.88 5.53
CA PHE A 323 1.86 0.72 5.14
C PHE A 323 1.69 0.35 3.66
N SER A 324 1.21 1.26 2.82
CA SER A 324 0.98 1.06 1.38
C SER A 324 2.24 0.66 0.59
N PHE A 325 3.42 0.91 1.13
CA PHE A 325 4.70 0.49 0.54
C PHE A 325 4.95 -1.02 0.60
N VAL A 326 4.25 -1.75 1.47
CA VAL A 326 4.44 -3.20 1.60
C VAL A 326 3.92 -3.90 0.36
N LYS A 327 4.73 -4.82 -0.17
CA LYS A 327 4.40 -5.70 -1.30
C LYS A 327 4.33 -7.14 -0.79
N GLY A 328 3.71 -8.01 -1.57
CA GLY A 328 3.64 -9.42 -1.21
C GLY A 328 2.23 -9.97 -1.36
N MET A 329 1.99 -11.06 -0.64
CA MET A 329 0.79 -11.85 -0.81
C MET A 329 0.30 -12.47 0.49
N VAL A 330 -1.00 -12.78 0.48
CA VAL A 330 -1.71 -13.48 1.55
C VAL A 330 -2.50 -14.62 0.93
N ASP A 331 -2.40 -15.83 1.48
CA ASP A 331 -3.20 -16.99 1.11
C ASP A 331 -3.99 -17.47 2.34
N SER A 332 -5.31 -17.45 2.26
CA SER A 332 -6.19 -17.90 3.35
C SER A 332 -7.26 -18.84 2.83
N GLU A 333 -7.51 -19.90 3.58
CA GLU A 333 -8.54 -20.91 3.31
C GLU A 333 -9.91 -20.50 3.87
N ASP A 334 -9.92 -19.59 4.86
CA ASP A 334 -11.10 -19.24 5.66
C ASP A 334 -11.88 -18.02 5.11
N LEU A 335 -11.52 -17.50 3.92
CA LEU A 335 -12.16 -16.31 3.35
C LEU A 335 -13.54 -16.60 2.77
N SER A 336 -14.51 -15.74 3.09
CA SER A 336 -15.84 -15.77 2.47
C SER A 336 -15.80 -15.02 1.13
N LEU A 337 -15.63 -15.79 0.05
CA LEU A 337 -15.57 -15.23 -1.30
C LEU A 337 -17.00 -15.01 -1.84
N ASN A 338 -17.16 -13.96 -2.68
CA ASN A 338 -18.35 -13.83 -3.51
C ASN A 338 -18.33 -14.83 -4.68
N ILE A 339 -19.41 -14.87 -5.45
CA ILE A 339 -19.58 -15.80 -6.57
C ILE A 339 -18.48 -15.65 -7.63
N SER A 340 -18.07 -14.40 -7.95
CA SER A 340 -17.02 -14.12 -8.95
C SER A 340 -15.61 -14.31 -8.41
N ARG A 341 -15.45 -14.40 -7.09
CA ARG A 341 -14.16 -14.35 -6.41
C ARG A 341 -13.33 -13.08 -6.71
N GLU A 342 -13.94 -12.05 -7.28
CA GLU A 342 -13.27 -10.79 -7.62
C GLU A 342 -13.56 -9.69 -6.58
N ILE A 343 -14.61 -9.87 -5.78
CA ILE A 343 -15.02 -8.92 -4.73
C ILE A 343 -15.18 -9.69 -3.42
N LEU A 344 -14.58 -9.18 -2.38
CA LEU A 344 -14.82 -9.64 -1.01
C LEU A 344 -16.08 -8.95 -0.48
N GLN A 345 -17.01 -9.71 0.06
CA GLN A 345 -18.03 -9.13 0.95
C GLN A 345 -17.30 -8.64 2.19
N GLN A 346 -17.81 -7.58 2.87
CA GLN A 346 -17.21 -7.07 4.12
C GLN A 346 -16.91 -8.22 5.07
N ASP A 347 -15.71 -8.78 4.95
CA ASP A 347 -15.34 -10.01 5.63
C ASP A 347 -14.62 -9.66 6.93
N ARG A 348 -15.24 -10.03 8.05
CA ARG A 348 -14.63 -9.90 9.37
C ARG A 348 -13.27 -10.61 9.45
N GLN A 349 -13.10 -11.70 8.71
CA GLN A 349 -11.84 -12.46 8.68
C GLN A 349 -10.75 -11.66 7.98
N LEU A 350 -11.07 -11.00 6.86
CA LEU A 350 -10.12 -10.13 6.16
C LEU A 350 -9.63 -8.99 7.06
N GLN A 351 -10.54 -8.35 7.80
CA GLN A 351 -10.17 -7.28 8.76
C GLN A 351 -9.26 -7.79 9.88
N LEU A 352 -9.48 -9.01 10.36
CA LEU A 352 -8.63 -9.62 11.39
C LEU A 352 -7.25 -9.97 10.82
N ILE A 353 -7.16 -10.47 9.58
CA ILE A 353 -5.91 -10.70 8.87
C ILE A 353 -5.16 -9.37 8.71
N ALA A 354 -5.82 -8.32 8.21
CA ALA A 354 -5.24 -6.98 8.03
C ALA A 354 -4.67 -6.43 9.33
N LYS A 355 -5.42 -6.51 10.44
CA LYS A 355 -4.97 -6.08 11.77
C LYS A 355 -3.73 -6.84 12.24
N ASN A 356 -3.70 -8.16 12.01
CA ASN A 356 -2.57 -9.01 12.38
C ASN A 356 -1.33 -8.67 11.54
N ILE A 357 -1.49 -8.52 10.23
CA ILE A 357 -0.45 -8.10 9.28
C ILE A 357 0.12 -6.74 9.69
N GLY A 358 -0.72 -5.74 9.95
CA GLY A 358 -0.29 -4.41 10.38
C GLY A 358 0.55 -4.45 11.66
N LYS A 359 0.16 -5.29 12.64
CA LYS A 359 0.95 -5.49 13.85
C LYS A 359 2.31 -6.14 13.58
N LYS A 360 2.38 -7.11 12.67
CA LYS A 360 3.64 -7.78 12.31
C LYS A 360 4.57 -6.83 11.54
N ILE A 361 4.04 -6.02 10.62
CA ILE A 361 4.83 -4.98 9.92
C ILE A 361 5.39 -3.97 10.93
N LYS A 362 4.56 -3.45 11.85
CA LYS A 362 5.04 -2.56 12.92
C LYS A 362 6.19 -3.16 13.72
N ASN A 363 6.04 -4.43 14.12
CA ASN A 363 7.06 -5.11 14.93
C ASN A 363 8.36 -5.31 14.14
N GLU A 364 8.28 -5.61 12.85
CA GLU A 364 9.45 -5.73 11.98
C GLU A 364 10.17 -4.39 11.84
N LEU A 365 9.44 -3.29 11.59
CA LEU A 365 10.01 -1.96 11.54
C LEU A 365 10.67 -1.55 12.87
N LYS A 366 10.05 -1.88 14.00
CA LYS A 366 10.68 -1.69 15.33
C LYS A 366 11.94 -2.53 15.52
N SER A 367 11.95 -3.76 15.01
CA SER A 367 13.13 -4.61 15.03
C SER A 367 14.28 -4.04 14.21
N LEU A 368 13.99 -3.57 12.98
CA LEU A 368 14.97 -2.88 12.13
C LEU A 368 15.52 -1.62 12.82
N LEU A 369 14.62 -0.79 13.38
CA LEU A 369 15.01 0.43 14.10
C LEU A 369 15.99 0.16 15.24
N LYS A 370 15.74 -0.92 15.99
CA LYS A 370 16.53 -1.28 17.16
C LYS A 370 17.85 -2.00 16.82
N ASN A 371 17.79 -2.93 15.86
CA ASN A 371 18.89 -3.90 15.63
C ASN A 371 19.69 -3.60 14.36
N GLU A 372 19.09 -2.90 13.37
CA GLU A 372 19.66 -2.64 12.04
C GLU A 372 19.40 -1.19 11.63
N ARG A 373 19.85 -0.24 12.46
CA ARG A 373 19.57 1.21 12.33
C ARG A 373 19.81 1.75 10.93
N GLU A 374 20.91 1.40 10.29
CA GLU A 374 21.23 1.85 8.93
C GLU A 374 20.21 1.41 7.89
N LYS A 375 19.68 0.17 8.02
CA LYS A 375 18.60 -0.30 7.15
C LYS A 375 17.30 0.46 7.42
N PHE A 376 16.99 0.73 8.69
CA PHE A 376 15.81 1.51 9.03
C PHE A 376 15.90 2.94 8.48
N GLU A 377 17.05 3.58 8.53
CA GLU A 377 17.25 4.91 7.99
C GLU A 377 17.12 4.96 6.45
N LYS A 378 17.59 3.91 5.74
CA LYS A 378 17.33 3.76 4.30
C LYS A 378 15.83 3.64 4.02
N PHE A 379 15.13 2.79 4.76
CA PHE A 379 13.68 2.67 4.71
C PHE A 379 13.00 4.03 4.96
N TYR A 380 13.40 4.72 6.03
CA TYR A 380 12.81 5.98 6.45
C TYR A 380 13.01 7.09 5.41
N LYS A 381 14.14 7.11 4.72
CA LYS A 381 14.40 8.04 3.61
C LYS A 381 13.39 7.86 2.46
N SER A 382 12.97 6.63 2.19
CA SER A 382 12.03 6.30 1.10
C SER A 382 10.57 6.45 1.53
N PHE A 383 10.22 6.11 2.78
CA PHE A 383 8.83 5.96 3.23
C PHE A 383 8.48 6.70 4.52
N GLY A 384 9.42 7.43 5.12
CA GLY A 384 9.20 8.17 6.39
C GLY A 384 8.07 9.20 6.26
N ARG A 385 7.98 9.88 5.12
CA ARG A 385 6.88 10.81 4.81
C ARG A 385 5.51 10.12 4.88
N GLN A 386 5.41 8.87 4.42
CA GLN A 386 4.17 8.10 4.48
C GLN A 386 3.76 7.76 5.91
N LEU A 387 4.72 7.46 6.80
CA LEU A 387 4.44 7.22 8.21
C LEU A 387 3.94 8.50 8.90
N LYS A 388 4.56 9.65 8.62
CA LYS A 388 4.13 10.96 9.12
C LYS A 388 2.72 11.31 8.62
N TYR A 389 2.48 11.09 7.32
CA TYR A 389 1.14 11.26 6.73
C TYR A 389 0.11 10.36 7.40
N GLY A 390 0.47 9.11 7.75
CA GLY A 390 -0.41 8.17 8.46
C GLY A 390 -0.81 8.64 9.86
N VAL A 391 0.01 9.47 10.52
CA VAL A 391 -0.37 10.12 11.77
C VAL A 391 -1.37 11.26 11.53
N TYR A 392 -1.18 12.02 10.44
CA TYR A 392 -2.00 13.19 10.12
C TYR A 392 -3.37 12.82 9.54
N SER A 393 -3.42 11.89 8.56
CA SER A 393 -4.57 11.67 7.68
C SER A 393 -5.85 11.20 8.38
N ASP A 394 -5.75 10.61 9.55
CA ASP A 394 -6.90 10.12 10.35
C ASP A 394 -7.06 10.86 11.69
N PHE A 395 -6.63 12.10 11.73
CA PHE A 395 -6.70 12.96 12.93
C PHE A 395 -6.03 12.34 14.16
N GLY A 396 -4.93 11.63 13.96
CA GLY A 396 -4.12 11.03 15.02
C GLY A 396 -4.65 9.71 15.58
N SER A 397 -5.66 9.08 14.96
CA SER A 397 -6.19 7.79 15.43
C SER A 397 -5.13 6.67 15.40
N ASN A 398 -4.17 6.74 14.46
CA ASN A 398 -3.06 5.79 14.33
C ASN A 398 -1.75 6.24 15.02
N LYS A 399 -1.77 7.34 15.77
CA LYS A 399 -0.55 7.88 16.40
C LYS A 399 0.20 6.86 17.27
N ASP A 400 -0.51 6.05 18.05
CA ASP A 400 0.11 5.04 18.92
C ASP A 400 0.72 3.86 18.15
N VAL A 401 0.33 3.69 16.89
CA VAL A 401 0.96 2.71 16.00
C VAL A 401 2.29 3.24 15.47
N LEU A 402 2.36 4.53 15.15
CA LEU A 402 3.41 5.12 14.32
C LEU A 402 4.43 5.96 15.08
N LYS A 403 4.07 6.57 16.22
CA LYS A 403 4.90 7.55 16.95
C LYS A 403 6.33 7.09 17.24
N ASP A 404 6.51 5.80 17.57
CA ASP A 404 7.81 5.23 17.90
C ASP A 404 8.67 4.89 16.67
N LEU A 405 8.12 5.05 15.45
CA LEU A 405 8.80 4.81 14.18
C LEU A 405 9.23 6.10 13.48
N LEU A 406 8.85 7.26 14.03
CA LEU A 406 9.19 8.56 13.45
C LEU A 406 10.62 8.97 13.80
N LEU A 407 11.32 9.50 12.80
CA LEU A 407 12.66 10.07 12.97
C LEU A 407 12.66 11.55 12.63
N PHE A 408 13.43 12.32 13.40
CA PHE A 408 13.66 13.73 13.17
C PHE A 408 15.15 14.04 13.35
N TYR A 409 15.66 15.05 12.66
CA TYR A 409 17.07 15.43 12.78
C TYR A 409 17.31 16.19 14.08
N SER A 410 18.30 15.76 14.83
CA SER A 410 18.69 16.37 16.12
C SER A 410 19.74 17.46 15.95
N SER A 411 19.54 18.62 16.59
CA SER A 411 20.53 19.70 16.66
C SER A 411 21.80 19.31 17.40
N THR A 412 21.69 18.41 18.39
CA THR A 412 22.80 17.98 19.25
C THR A 412 23.52 16.77 18.66
N GLU A 413 22.78 15.73 18.28
CA GLU A 413 23.36 14.49 17.75
C GLU A 413 23.81 14.59 16.29
N LYS A 414 23.35 15.63 15.55
CA LYS A 414 23.62 15.86 14.12
C LYS A 414 23.29 14.66 13.24
N LYS A 415 22.25 13.92 13.61
CA LYS A 415 21.70 12.75 12.91
C LYS A 415 20.19 12.61 13.17
N LEU A 416 19.55 11.67 12.48
CA LEU A 416 18.17 11.31 12.72
C LEU A 416 18.04 10.57 14.06
N VAL A 417 17.06 10.96 14.88
CA VAL A 417 16.75 10.38 16.20
C VAL A 417 15.26 10.10 16.32
N THR A 418 14.90 9.14 17.16
CA THR A 418 13.50 8.91 17.55
C THR A 418 13.07 9.90 18.64
N LEU A 419 11.78 10.02 18.87
CA LEU A 419 11.25 10.80 19.99
C LEU A 419 11.67 10.21 21.34
N ASP A 420 11.77 8.88 21.45
CA ASP A 420 12.27 8.17 22.65
C ASP A 420 13.74 8.52 22.95
N GLU A 421 14.59 8.50 21.90
CA GLU A 421 16.00 8.92 22.03
C GLU A 421 16.12 10.38 22.46
N TYR A 422 15.27 11.27 21.95
CA TYR A 422 15.23 12.67 22.37
C TYR A 422 14.85 12.81 23.84
N VAL A 423 13.70 12.22 24.24
CA VAL A 423 13.18 12.33 25.62
C VAL A 423 14.16 11.73 26.63
N SER A 424 14.85 10.64 26.27
CA SER A 424 15.87 10.03 27.15
C SER A 424 17.06 10.93 27.46
N ARG A 425 17.33 11.96 26.64
CA ARG A 425 18.41 12.93 26.81
C ARG A 425 17.94 14.26 27.39
N MET A 426 16.63 14.47 27.56
CA MET A 426 16.10 15.73 28.07
C MET A 426 16.61 16.00 29.48
N PRO A 427 17.13 17.23 29.77
CA PRO A 427 17.37 17.67 31.12
C PRO A 427 16.12 17.67 31.99
N GLU A 428 16.27 17.49 33.31
CA GLU A 428 15.12 17.41 34.25
C GLU A 428 14.26 18.68 34.27
N ASP A 429 14.86 19.84 34.02
CA ASP A 429 14.17 21.14 33.98
C ASP A 429 13.52 21.43 32.62
N GLN A 430 13.78 20.63 31.58
CA GLN A 430 13.17 20.79 30.27
C GLN A 430 11.73 20.26 30.27
N LYS A 431 10.76 21.14 29.97
CA LYS A 431 9.33 20.83 29.98
C LYS A 431 8.81 20.36 28.61
N TYR A 432 9.39 20.85 27.51
CA TYR A 432 8.87 20.69 26.15
C TYR A 432 9.87 19.99 25.23
N ILE A 433 9.34 19.29 24.23
CA ILE A 433 10.13 18.83 23.07
C ILE A 433 10.20 20.00 22.09
N TYR A 434 11.38 20.63 21.97
CA TYR A 434 11.55 21.78 21.08
C TYR A 434 11.79 21.34 19.65
N TYR A 435 11.18 22.06 18.70
CA TYR A 435 11.42 21.86 17.28
C TYR A 435 11.49 23.19 16.53
N ALA A 436 12.18 23.15 15.39
CA ALA A 436 12.28 24.26 14.46
C ALA A 436 12.07 23.77 13.04
N SER A 437 11.32 24.52 12.23
CA SER A 437 10.99 24.18 10.85
C SER A 437 11.68 25.09 9.87
N GLY A 438 12.04 24.57 8.69
CA GLY A 438 12.66 25.35 7.63
C GLY A 438 13.09 24.49 6.44
N GLU A 439 13.56 25.13 5.37
CA GLU A 439 13.87 24.47 4.10
C GLU A 439 15.07 23.50 4.15
N SER A 440 15.99 23.69 5.11
CA SER A 440 17.17 22.84 5.28
C SER A 440 17.73 22.94 6.71
N TYR A 441 18.47 21.92 7.13
CA TYR A 441 19.13 21.90 8.44
C TYR A 441 20.03 23.09 8.65
N ASP A 442 20.81 23.53 7.63
CA ASP A 442 21.70 24.68 7.69
C ASP A 442 20.98 26.01 7.91
N ARG A 443 19.73 26.15 7.38
CA ARG A 443 18.90 27.32 7.63
C ARG A 443 18.31 27.30 9.01
N ILE A 444 17.81 26.17 9.45
CA ILE A 444 17.20 25.99 10.78
C ILE A 444 18.24 26.27 11.87
N GLU A 445 19.47 25.82 11.71
CA GLU A 445 20.56 26.05 12.68
C GLU A 445 20.88 27.52 12.89
N LYS A 446 20.59 28.38 11.91
CA LYS A 446 20.85 29.82 11.94
C LYS A 446 19.63 30.66 12.32
N LEU A 447 18.53 30.05 12.71
CA LEU A 447 17.31 30.77 13.10
C LEU A 447 17.54 31.53 14.42
N PRO A 448 17.34 32.85 14.44
CA PRO A 448 17.47 33.64 15.66
C PRO A 448 16.56 33.18 16.81
N GLN A 449 15.38 32.62 16.46
CA GLN A 449 14.43 32.12 17.44
C GLN A 449 14.95 30.95 18.27
N ALA A 450 15.93 30.22 17.75
CA ALA A 450 16.54 29.08 18.43
C ALA A 450 17.59 29.49 19.49
N GLU A 451 18.07 30.76 19.50
CA GLU A 451 19.18 31.20 20.37
C GLU A 451 18.96 30.85 21.84
N LEU A 452 17.81 31.19 22.41
CA LEU A 452 17.54 30.94 23.84
C LEU A 452 17.48 29.46 24.18
N VAL A 453 16.85 28.62 23.29
CA VAL A 453 16.74 27.19 23.51
C VAL A 453 18.10 26.51 23.45
N ALA A 454 18.92 26.91 22.46
CA ALA A 454 20.30 26.44 22.30
C ALA A 454 21.20 26.85 23.49
N ASP A 455 21.07 28.07 23.98
CA ASP A 455 21.81 28.59 25.13
C ASP A 455 21.55 27.87 26.45
N LYS A 456 20.30 27.39 26.63
CA LYS A 456 19.95 26.53 27.76
C LYS A 456 20.49 25.12 27.59
N GLY A 457 21.12 24.79 26.45
CA GLY A 457 21.63 23.46 26.13
C GLY A 457 20.54 22.45 25.79
N TYR A 458 19.33 22.92 25.43
CA TYR A 458 18.24 22.05 25.05
C TYR A 458 18.37 21.63 23.60
N GLU A 459 18.12 20.33 23.33
CA GLU A 459 18.09 19.75 21.99
C GLU A 459 16.88 20.27 21.20
N ILE A 460 17.06 20.55 19.90
CA ILE A 460 16.01 21.00 18.98
C ILE A 460 15.89 19.98 17.86
N LEU A 461 14.68 19.54 17.57
CA LEU A 461 14.37 18.71 16.41
C LEU A 461 14.19 19.60 15.17
N TYR A 462 14.85 19.28 14.05
CA TYR A 462 14.75 20.03 12.80
C TYR A 462 13.74 19.36 11.86
N PHE A 463 12.76 20.12 11.44
CA PHE A 463 11.68 19.72 10.55
C PHE A 463 11.91 20.33 9.16
N THR A 464 12.08 19.47 8.17
CA THR A 464 12.35 19.90 6.79
C THR A 464 11.31 19.42 5.79
N GLU A 465 10.33 18.66 6.23
CA GLU A 465 9.22 18.18 5.39
C GLU A 465 7.92 18.90 5.77
N ASP A 466 7.14 19.29 4.78
CA ASP A 466 5.86 20.00 4.94
C ASP A 466 4.88 19.30 5.90
N ILE A 467 4.97 17.97 6.00
CA ILE A 467 4.09 17.17 6.86
C ILE A 467 4.51 17.17 8.34
N ASP A 468 5.74 17.55 8.67
CA ASP A 468 6.31 17.38 10.00
C ASP A 468 5.48 18.05 11.10
N GLU A 469 5.20 19.34 10.96
CA GLU A 469 4.42 20.08 11.96
C GLU A 469 2.99 19.57 12.09
N PHE A 470 2.37 19.16 10.97
CA PHE A 470 1.02 18.60 11.01
C PHE A 470 0.98 17.26 11.73
N ALA A 471 1.96 16.39 11.49
CA ALA A 471 2.07 15.12 12.19
C ALA A 471 2.28 15.32 13.71
N ILE A 472 3.18 16.23 14.10
CA ILE A 472 3.45 16.55 15.52
C ILE A 472 2.22 17.13 16.22
N LYS A 473 1.46 18.00 15.56
CA LYS A 473 0.19 18.52 16.11
C LYS A 473 -0.84 17.42 16.37
N MET A 474 -0.90 16.39 15.50
CA MET A 474 -1.78 15.24 15.74
C MET A 474 -1.27 14.34 16.86
N LEU A 475 0.05 14.25 17.06
CA LEU A 475 0.64 13.55 18.21
C LEU A 475 0.30 14.24 19.53
N MET A 476 0.28 15.56 19.56
CA MET A 476 0.06 16.45 20.72
C MET A 476 1.17 16.32 21.77
N THR A 477 1.43 15.12 22.26
CA THR A 477 2.42 14.83 23.30
C THR A 477 3.18 13.53 22.98
N TYR A 478 4.40 13.42 23.51
CA TYR A 478 5.13 12.17 23.58
C TYR A 478 5.68 12.00 25.01
N GLU A 479 5.38 10.87 25.65
CA GLU A 479 5.71 10.61 27.08
C GLU A 479 5.38 11.79 28.00
N GLU A 480 4.15 12.31 27.90
CA GLU A 480 3.63 13.45 28.67
C GLU A 480 4.32 14.80 28.38
N LYS A 481 5.27 14.85 27.45
CA LYS A 481 5.94 16.08 27.01
C LYS A 481 5.23 16.67 25.78
N GLU A 482 4.88 17.94 25.85
CA GLU A 482 4.28 18.68 24.73
C GLU A 482 5.36 19.14 23.74
N PHE A 483 4.98 19.25 22.47
CA PHE A 483 5.84 19.83 21.44
C PHE A 483 5.74 21.36 21.44
N LYS A 484 6.88 22.03 21.28
CA LYS A 484 6.95 23.50 21.27
C LYS A 484 7.85 23.98 20.12
N SER A 485 7.27 24.78 19.21
CA SER A 485 8.06 25.44 18.17
C SER A 485 8.97 26.50 18.77
N VAL A 486 10.21 26.60 18.30
CA VAL A 486 11.12 27.72 18.66
C VAL A 486 10.57 29.04 18.16
N SER A 487 9.71 29.06 17.15
CA SER A 487 9.04 30.26 16.65
C SER A 487 7.78 30.63 17.45
N SER A 488 7.38 29.85 18.47
CA SER A 488 6.28 30.23 19.36
C SER A 488 6.65 31.46 20.19
N SER A 489 5.72 32.38 20.35
CA SER A 489 5.90 33.60 21.13
C SER A 489 6.21 33.34 22.62
N ASN A 490 5.73 32.22 23.16
CA ASN A 490 5.99 31.73 24.50
C ASN A 490 6.72 30.39 24.45
N LEU A 491 8.00 30.39 24.78
CA LEU A 491 8.84 29.18 24.83
C LEU A 491 8.69 28.37 26.12
N GLY A 492 8.07 28.93 27.16
CA GLY A 492 7.98 28.29 28.49
C GLY A 492 9.34 28.19 29.20
N ILE A 493 10.32 28.93 28.75
CA ILE A 493 11.65 29.08 29.37
C ILE A 493 11.64 30.39 30.17
N GLU A 494 11.95 30.31 31.45
CA GLU A 494 12.14 31.51 32.26
C GLU A 494 13.47 32.20 31.82
N ALA A 495 13.34 33.36 31.19
CA ALA A 495 14.50 34.23 30.95
C ALA A 495 14.94 34.80 32.29
N GLU A 496 16.25 34.95 32.51
CA GLU A 496 16.77 35.72 33.63
C GLU A 496 16.19 37.13 33.51
N GLU A 497 15.41 37.57 34.51
CA GLU A 497 14.85 38.92 34.54
C GLU A 497 16.03 39.90 34.73
N GLU A 498 16.49 40.50 33.64
CA GLU A 498 17.25 41.77 33.77
C GLU A 498 16.28 42.80 34.34
N GLN A 499 16.63 43.40 35.47
CA GLN A 499 15.86 44.48 36.10
C GLN A 499 15.85 45.70 35.18
N ILE A 500 14.90 45.78 34.27
CA ILE A 500 14.64 46.97 33.47
C ILE A 500 13.94 47.98 34.38
N ASN A 501 14.41 49.22 34.45
CA ASN A 501 13.74 50.29 35.17
C ASN A 501 12.35 50.55 34.64
N GLU A 502 11.37 50.80 35.49
CA GLU A 502 9.95 51.07 35.09
C GLU A 502 9.81 52.21 34.07
N SER A 503 10.73 53.19 34.06
CA SER A 503 10.77 54.28 33.06
C SER A 503 11.19 53.78 31.66
N GLU A 504 12.21 52.95 31.59
CA GLU A 504 12.68 52.35 30.33
C GLU A 504 11.69 51.39 29.72
N GLU A 505 10.96 50.69 30.56
CA GLU A 505 9.87 49.79 30.13
C GLU A 505 8.68 50.58 29.52
N ARG A 506 8.38 51.77 30.09
CA ARG A 506 7.33 52.66 29.57
C ARG A 506 7.70 53.29 28.22
N GLU A 507 8.90 53.82 28.09
CA GLU A 507 9.43 54.43 26.86
C GLU A 507 9.51 53.38 25.73
N SER A 508 9.97 52.18 26.04
CA SER A 508 10.01 51.07 25.08
C SER A 508 8.63 50.66 24.60
N LYS A 509 7.64 50.68 25.48
CA LYS A 509 6.27 50.38 25.14
C LYS A 509 5.66 51.37 24.16
N GLU A 510 5.86 52.67 24.35
CA GLU A 510 5.39 53.71 23.43
C GLU A 510 6.03 53.57 22.04
N LEU A 511 7.31 53.27 21.98
CA LEU A 511 8.03 52.98 20.74
C LEU A 511 7.45 51.77 20.02
N PHE A 512 7.22 50.63 20.71
CA PHE A 512 6.68 49.41 20.11
C PHE A 512 5.22 49.60 19.66
N ASP A 513 4.39 50.32 20.40
CA ASP A 513 3.03 50.69 19.99
C ASP A 513 3.03 51.56 18.72
N TYR A 514 3.99 52.44 18.55
CA TYR A 514 4.17 53.21 17.32
C TYR A 514 4.59 52.32 16.14
N MET A 515 5.61 51.49 16.32
CA MET A 515 6.08 50.54 15.29
C MET A 515 4.96 49.59 14.84
N LYS A 516 4.14 49.09 15.77
CA LYS A 516 2.98 48.27 15.48
C LYS A 516 1.96 49.00 14.55
N LYS A 517 1.70 50.30 14.84
CA LYS A 517 0.84 51.15 13.99
C LYS A 517 1.45 51.36 12.61
N ALA A 518 2.75 51.60 12.51
CA ALA A 518 3.46 51.78 11.25
C ALA A 518 3.41 50.54 10.35
N LEU A 519 3.37 49.32 10.94
CA LEU A 519 3.23 48.06 10.20
C LEU A 519 1.78 47.74 9.74
N ALA A 520 0.81 48.62 10.09
CA ALA A 520 -0.56 48.61 9.52
C ALA A 520 -1.22 47.21 9.50
N GLY A 521 -1.14 46.45 10.59
CA GLY A 521 -1.77 45.12 10.72
C GLY A 521 -0.99 43.96 10.08
N LYS A 522 0.24 44.19 9.61
CA LYS A 522 1.14 43.13 9.14
C LYS A 522 1.57 42.18 10.30
N VAL A 523 1.58 42.68 11.53
CA VAL A 523 1.84 41.95 12.77
C VAL A 523 0.75 42.19 13.80
N GLY A 524 0.51 41.21 14.67
CA GLY A 524 -0.39 41.33 15.80
C GLY A 524 0.20 42.17 16.94
N ASP A 525 1.54 42.10 17.11
CA ASP A 525 2.26 42.83 18.15
C ASP A 525 3.70 43.14 17.80
N VAL A 526 4.31 44.11 18.49
CA VAL A 526 5.73 44.42 18.46
C VAL A 526 6.19 44.52 19.93
N ARG A 527 7.26 43.80 20.29
CA ARG A 527 7.72 43.76 21.69
C ARG A 527 9.24 43.53 21.84
N ALA A 528 9.73 43.74 23.03
CA ALA A 528 11.09 43.36 23.38
C ALA A 528 11.25 41.83 23.33
N SER A 529 12.33 41.37 22.70
CA SER A 529 12.63 39.94 22.64
C SER A 529 13.29 39.50 23.96
N LYS A 530 12.80 38.36 24.46
CA LYS A 530 13.45 37.66 25.58
C LYS A 530 14.39 36.53 25.13
N ARG A 531 14.45 36.27 23.79
CA ARG A 531 15.18 35.15 23.20
C ARG A 531 16.43 35.56 22.40
N LEU A 532 16.43 36.76 21.84
CA LEU A 532 17.52 37.23 20.99
C LEU A 532 18.71 37.71 21.80
N LYS A 533 19.92 37.27 21.41
CA LYS A 533 21.19 37.73 21.97
C LYS A 533 22.02 38.48 20.94
N THR A 534 22.22 37.91 19.77
CA THR A 534 23.09 38.44 18.73
C THR A 534 22.36 39.11 17.58
N HIS A 535 21.13 38.68 17.30
CA HIS A 535 20.35 39.21 16.19
C HIS A 535 19.47 40.40 16.62
N PRO A 536 19.24 41.39 15.72
CA PRO A 536 18.45 42.59 16.05
C PRO A 536 16.94 42.30 16.13
N VAL A 537 16.44 41.34 15.37
CA VAL A 537 14.99 41.11 15.15
C VAL A 537 14.71 39.68 14.80
N CYS A 538 13.52 39.18 15.19
CA CYS A 538 12.94 37.97 14.67
C CYS A 538 11.41 38.07 14.61
N LEU A 539 10.77 37.14 13.91
CA LEU A 539 9.32 36.90 13.97
C LEU A 539 9.06 35.70 14.90
N SER A 540 8.01 35.84 15.72
CA SER A 540 7.41 34.73 16.44
C SER A 540 5.91 34.67 16.11
N ALA A 541 5.23 33.60 16.49
CA ALA A 541 3.79 33.44 16.29
C ALA A 541 3.08 33.22 17.61
N ASP A 542 1.95 33.92 17.80
CA ASP A 542 0.97 33.65 18.85
C ASP A 542 -0.09 32.67 18.33
N GLY A 543 -0.63 31.84 19.23
CA GLY A 543 -1.68 30.89 18.87
C GLY A 543 -1.17 29.57 18.31
N GLU A 544 -2.08 28.85 17.62
CA GLU A 544 -1.84 27.48 17.21
C GLU A 544 -1.26 27.35 15.80
N VAL A 545 -1.38 28.38 14.97
CA VAL A 545 -0.87 28.37 13.60
C VAL A 545 0.56 28.91 13.64
N THR A 546 1.52 28.08 13.28
CA THR A 546 2.92 28.50 13.16
C THR A 546 3.14 29.25 11.85
N ILE A 547 4.27 29.98 11.75
CA ILE A 547 4.68 30.67 10.53
C ILE A 547 4.86 29.68 9.38
N GLU A 548 5.44 28.50 9.65
CA GLU A 548 5.63 27.46 8.64
C GLU A 548 4.31 26.83 8.18
N MET A 549 3.36 26.62 9.10
CA MET A 549 2.02 26.17 8.71
C MET A 549 1.29 27.17 7.82
N GLU A 550 1.38 28.47 8.11
CA GLU A 550 0.85 29.53 7.22
C GLU A 550 1.44 29.43 5.82
N LYS A 551 2.76 29.24 5.74
CA LYS A 551 3.51 29.13 4.48
C LYS A 551 3.02 27.94 3.64
N ILE A 552 2.91 26.76 4.25
CA ILE A 552 2.42 25.53 3.59
C ILE A 552 0.96 25.68 3.16
N LEU A 553 0.09 26.14 4.07
CA LEU A 553 -1.34 26.27 3.78
C LEU A 553 -1.63 27.34 2.73
N SER A 554 -0.85 28.44 2.73
CA SER A 554 -1.00 29.50 1.72
C SER A 554 -0.58 29.06 0.32
N ALA A 555 0.26 28.03 0.19
CA ALA A 555 0.61 27.43 -1.09
C ALA A 555 -0.47 26.51 -1.66
N MET A 556 -1.47 26.12 -0.85
CA MET A 556 -2.58 25.26 -1.28
C MET A 556 -3.73 26.10 -1.88
N PRO A 557 -4.34 25.70 -3.00
CA PRO A 557 -5.33 26.51 -3.74
C PRO A 557 -6.55 26.94 -2.92
N ASP A 558 -6.99 26.13 -1.94
CA ASP A 558 -8.25 26.33 -1.21
C ASP A 558 -8.07 26.96 0.20
N ASN A 559 -6.85 27.22 0.67
CA ASN A 559 -6.57 27.61 2.05
C ASN A 559 -5.94 29.01 2.24
N GLN A 560 -6.24 29.94 1.38
CA GLN A 560 -5.60 31.28 1.34
C GLN A 560 -5.87 32.19 2.56
N HIS A 561 -6.64 31.75 3.55
CA HIS A 561 -7.09 32.60 4.66
C HIS A 561 -6.49 32.25 6.02
N VAL A 562 -5.72 31.19 6.12
CA VAL A 562 -5.08 30.79 7.40
C VAL A 562 -3.78 31.57 7.56
N LYS A 563 -3.75 32.45 8.55
CA LYS A 563 -2.58 33.28 8.86
C LYS A 563 -2.13 33.03 10.30
N ALA A 564 -0.82 33.00 10.50
CA ALA A 564 -0.23 33.04 11.82
C ALA A 564 -0.37 34.47 12.39
N GLU A 565 -0.65 34.59 13.66
CA GLU A 565 -0.61 35.86 14.37
C GLU A 565 0.86 36.20 14.67
N LYS A 566 1.49 36.94 13.76
CA LYS A 566 2.91 37.25 13.81
C LYS A 566 3.18 38.33 14.83
N VAL A 567 4.27 38.16 15.60
CA VAL A 567 4.80 39.12 16.55
C VAL A 567 6.22 39.47 16.13
N LEU A 568 6.49 40.75 15.99
CA LEU A 568 7.85 41.24 15.72
C LEU A 568 8.59 41.45 17.05
N GLU A 569 9.61 40.65 17.27
CA GLU A 569 10.45 40.74 18.49
C GLU A 569 11.73 41.51 18.20
N ILE A 570 12.01 42.54 19.01
CA ILE A 570 13.17 43.42 18.86
C ILE A 570 14.16 43.14 20.02
N ASN A 571 15.43 42.97 19.68
CA ASN A 571 16.50 42.83 20.67
C ASN A 571 16.86 44.19 21.25
N VAL A 572 16.46 44.44 22.49
CA VAL A 572 16.70 45.72 23.18
C VAL A 572 18.16 45.95 23.55
N ASN A 573 18.99 44.89 23.55
CA ASN A 573 20.43 44.94 23.83
C ASN A 573 21.28 45.10 22.56
N HIS A 574 20.67 45.14 21.38
CA HIS A 574 21.38 45.31 20.13
C HIS A 574 21.50 46.79 19.75
N ASP A 575 22.63 47.22 19.15
CA ASP A 575 22.90 48.62 18.77
C ASP A 575 21.79 49.27 17.92
N VAL A 576 21.09 48.46 17.13
CA VAL A 576 19.91 48.93 16.33
C VAL A 576 18.83 49.51 17.23
N PHE A 577 18.64 49.01 18.45
CA PHE A 577 17.61 49.53 19.34
C PHE A 577 17.87 50.98 19.79
N ALA A 578 19.13 51.36 20.01
CA ALA A 578 19.50 52.76 20.27
C ALA A 578 19.11 53.66 19.09
N SER A 579 19.36 53.21 17.86
CA SER A 579 18.95 53.93 16.64
C SER A 579 17.43 54.07 16.49
N LEU A 580 16.65 53.06 16.94
CA LEU A 580 15.18 53.14 16.97
C LEU A 580 14.69 54.18 17.99
N LYS A 581 15.30 54.25 19.19
CA LYS A 581 14.97 55.24 20.22
C LYS A 581 15.25 56.64 19.71
N ASP A 582 16.45 56.87 19.14
CA ASP A 582 16.83 58.18 18.59
C ASP A 582 15.87 58.62 17.46
N ALA A 583 15.50 57.73 16.58
CA ALA A 583 14.55 58.01 15.53
C ALA A 583 13.12 58.26 16.07
N PHE A 584 12.73 57.57 17.15
CA PHE A 584 11.44 57.80 17.81
C PHE A 584 11.31 59.19 18.37
N GLU A 585 12.39 59.75 18.93
CA GLU A 585 12.43 61.10 19.50
C GLU A 585 12.57 62.20 18.42
N SER A 586 13.42 61.98 17.39
CA SER A 586 13.85 63.00 16.46
C SER A 586 13.19 62.98 15.10
N ASP A 587 12.91 61.79 14.53
CA ASP A 587 12.43 61.64 13.12
C ASP A 587 11.53 60.40 12.94
N LYS A 588 10.23 60.61 13.01
CA LYS A 588 9.26 59.54 12.83
C LYS A 588 9.28 58.89 11.43
N GLY A 589 9.65 59.65 10.39
CA GLY A 589 9.78 59.10 9.04
C GLY A 589 10.94 58.11 8.92
N LYS A 590 12.05 58.38 9.63
CA LYS A 590 13.20 57.49 9.75
C LYS A 590 12.85 56.25 10.57
N LEU A 591 12.03 56.40 11.61
CA LEU A 591 11.53 55.27 12.39
C LEU A 591 10.63 54.33 11.55
N ASP A 592 9.72 54.90 10.72
CA ASP A 592 8.91 54.12 9.81
C ASP A 592 9.75 53.31 8.83
N LEU A 593 10.81 53.91 8.28
CA LEU A 593 11.77 53.26 7.41
C LEU A 593 12.47 52.08 8.14
N TYR A 594 13.00 52.32 9.32
CA TYR A 594 13.69 51.30 10.10
C TYR A 594 12.74 50.15 10.50
N THR A 595 11.51 50.46 10.88
CA THR A 595 10.50 49.49 11.25
C THR A 595 10.17 48.56 10.07
N ASN A 596 9.95 49.12 8.87
CA ASN A 596 9.70 48.33 7.68
C ASN A 596 10.90 47.48 7.27
N LEU A 597 12.12 48.01 7.38
CA LEU A 597 13.34 47.26 7.08
C LEU A 597 13.53 46.08 8.03
N LEU A 598 13.36 46.27 9.34
CA LEU A 598 13.48 45.19 10.33
C LEU A 598 12.42 44.14 10.13
N TYR A 599 11.16 44.52 9.82
CA TYR A 599 10.09 43.58 9.50
C TYR A 599 10.41 42.75 8.25
N ASN A 600 10.87 43.39 7.18
CA ASN A 600 11.24 42.69 5.95
C ASN A 600 12.46 41.78 6.13
N GLN A 601 13.45 42.19 6.96
CA GLN A 601 14.55 41.30 7.32
C GLN A 601 14.06 40.07 8.07
N ALA A 602 13.14 40.24 9.02
CA ALA A 602 12.57 39.12 9.77
C ALA A 602 11.76 38.16 8.87
N LEU A 603 11.05 38.71 7.84
CA LEU A 603 10.40 37.88 6.82
C LEU A 603 11.40 37.02 6.03
N LEU A 604 12.54 37.66 5.61
CA LEU A 604 13.59 36.92 4.86
C LEU A 604 14.24 35.83 5.69
N ILE A 605 14.45 36.06 6.98
CA ILE A 605 14.99 35.04 7.89
C ILE A 605 14.08 33.84 7.97
N GLU A 606 12.76 34.07 8.03
CA GLU A 606 11.74 33.00 8.04
C GLU A 606 11.51 32.36 6.66
N GLY A 607 12.15 32.86 5.60
CA GLY A 607 11.92 32.37 4.23
C GLY A 607 10.56 32.78 3.67
N LEU A 608 9.95 33.83 4.22
CA LEU A 608 8.70 34.42 3.73
C LEU A 608 8.98 35.42 2.61
N SER A 609 8.01 35.55 1.69
CA SER A 609 8.10 36.52 0.60
C SER A 609 7.90 37.94 1.12
N ILE A 610 8.76 38.87 0.67
CA ILE A 610 8.55 40.31 0.85
C ILE A 610 7.49 40.77 -0.15
N SER A 611 6.52 41.54 0.31
CA SER A 611 5.41 42.03 -0.54
C SER A 611 5.87 42.97 -1.65
N ASP A 612 6.85 43.84 -1.38
CA ASP A 612 7.50 44.73 -2.35
C ASP A 612 9.01 44.68 -2.22
N PRO A 613 9.69 43.76 -2.97
CA PRO A 613 11.16 43.66 -2.96
C PRO A 613 11.88 44.92 -3.50
N VAL A 614 11.22 45.69 -4.38
CA VAL A 614 11.79 46.89 -4.97
C VAL A 614 11.81 48.02 -3.94
N GLU A 615 10.72 48.21 -3.20
CA GLU A 615 10.64 49.17 -2.10
C GLU A 615 11.68 48.83 -1.03
N PHE A 616 11.76 47.54 -0.62
CA PHE A 616 12.77 47.08 0.36
C PHE A 616 14.20 47.40 -0.07
N THR A 617 14.55 47.17 -1.34
CA THR A 617 15.89 47.51 -1.86
C THR A 617 16.16 49.00 -1.86
N ASN A 618 15.15 49.84 -2.25
CA ASN A 618 15.26 51.27 -2.19
C ASN A 618 15.41 51.79 -0.76
N ASP A 619 14.73 51.17 0.20
CA ASP A 619 14.83 51.53 1.62
C ASP A 619 16.22 51.24 2.20
N ILE A 620 16.83 50.11 1.79
CA ILE A 620 18.25 49.83 2.13
C ILE A 620 19.15 50.95 1.58
N CYS A 621 18.95 51.38 0.32
CA CYS A 621 19.75 52.45 -0.27
C CYS A 621 19.58 53.78 0.47
N LYS A 622 18.40 54.12 0.99
CA LYS A 622 18.14 55.34 1.74
C LYS A 622 18.95 55.41 3.06
N ILE A 623 19.24 54.27 3.70
CA ILE A 623 20.05 54.28 4.93
C ILE A 623 21.55 54.29 4.68
N MET A 624 21.99 54.04 3.44
CA MET A 624 23.41 54.09 3.04
C MET A 624 23.89 55.50 2.72
N ILE A 625 22.98 56.45 2.57
CA ILE A 625 23.24 57.87 2.25
C ILE A 625 23.05 58.70 3.52
#